data_7ebfa32825bf4a8c1b6484b1d4666588
#
_entry.id   7ebfa32825bf4a8c1b6484b1d4666588
#
_cell.length_a   1.000
_cell.length_b   1.000
_cell.length_c   1.000
_cell.angle_alpha   90.00
_cell.angle_beta   90.00
_cell.angle_gamma   90.00
#
_symmetry.space_group_name_H-M   'P 1'
#
loop_
_entity.id
_entity.type
_entity.pdbx_description
1 polymer ?
#
loop_
_entity_poly.entity_id
_entity_poly.type
_entity_poly.pdbx_seq_one_letter_code
_entity_poly.pdbx_strand_id
1 'polypeptide(L)'
;MLHGAFAPNRKLIRLTVTILTLGLAASAWAGELSGDPRDLLGPLYDATSQFPGAPSHRPRPSLDSVRHWNEIAIDASGIDHSLIREQFGPTRASRAMAIVHIAVFEAVNAIAGGYRSYAGLPPAPANSSMDAAIALAAHDTLAALFPSQTPSFDAALTEELGKIPDGRAKRNGIDLGRRAAAAILQLRASDGSQHAEPRVGVEYIPSHALGKWQQDPISQIPIAMGAHWGRVQPFVLKSSDQFRVPVPPPLDSPEYTAAFDEVKRLGGDGVVTPTERTDDQTIAGIFWAYDGTPSLCAPPRLYNQMAMQIADQMGSTGAEVARLLALVNVAMADAGIALWESKYYYEFWRPITGIREADVDGNPATVGDPTWAPLGAPFSNGGGPNFTPPFPAYPSGHAGFGGALFQTLRNFYRTDDIAFTFVSDEFNGVTQDNQGTVRPLIPRSFSSLSQAEEENGQSRIYLGIHWAFDKTQAIAQGRRVADYVFENAFVRGRGR
;
A
#
# COMPACT_ATOMS: atom_id res chain seq x y z
N MET A 1 71.24 27.85 53.31
CA MET A 1 70.40 29.06 53.19
C MET A 1 69.56 28.97 51.92
N LEU A 2 68.30 29.28 52.11
CA LEU A 2 67.25 29.46 51.08
C LEU A 2 66.62 28.22 50.42
N HIS A 3 65.50 27.93 50.98
CA HIS A 3 64.42 27.06 50.50
C HIS A 3 63.68 27.73 49.36
N GLY A 4 63.35 26.96 48.33
CA GLY A 4 62.40 27.29 47.29
C GLY A 4 61.44 26.10 47.02
N ALA A 5 60.24 26.21 47.57
CA ALA A 5 59.21 25.19 47.37
C ALA A 5 58.55 25.35 46.00
N PHE A 6 58.43 24.26 45.24
CA PHE A 6 57.63 24.17 44.03
C PHE A 6 56.30 23.48 44.34
N ALA A 7 55.22 24.18 44.11
CA ALA A 7 53.85 23.64 44.13
C ALA A 7 53.50 23.07 42.76
N PRO A 8 52.79 21.93 42.65
CA PRO A 8 52.41 21.37 41.35
C PRO A 8 51.08 21.99 40.86
N ASN A 9 51.14 22.50 39.64
CA ASN A 9 50.02 22.99 38.85
C ASN A 9 49.09 21.81 38.42
N ARG A 10 47.92 21.71 39.00
CA ARG A 10 46.81 20.86 38.51
C ARG A 10 46.13 21.54 37.33
N LYS A 11 46.45 21.15 36.11
CA LYS A 11 45.63 21.47 34.93
C LYS A 11 44.32 20.66 34.99
N LEU A 12 43.19 21.31 35.23
CA LEU A 12 41.88 20.80 34.99
C LEU A 12 41.70 20.64 33.46
N ILE A 13 41.69 19.40 32.99
CA ILE A 13 41.22 19.09 31.64
C ILE A 13 39.70 19.14 31.68
N ARG A 14 39.11 20.23 31.15
CA ARG A 14 37.67 20.30 30.85
C ARG A 14 37.44 19.42 29.63
N LEU A 15 36.82 18.25 29.83
CA LEU A 15 36.27 17.42 28.78
C LEU A 15 35.02 18.17 28.27
N THR A 16 35.17 18.85 27.16
CA THR A 16 34.02 19.39 26.42
C THR A 16 33.37 18.21 25.65
N VAL A 17 32.29 17.67 26.21
CA VAL A 17 31.44 16.71 25.48
C VAL A 17 30.69 17.51 24.43
N THR A 18 31.17 17.43 23.22
CA THR A 18 30.43 17.92 22.03
C THR A 18 29.31 16.95 21.80
N ILE A 19 28.11 17.31 22.22
CA ILE A 19 26.87 16.65 21.79
C ILE A 19 26.72 17.01 20.32
N LEU A 20 27.15 16.10 19.45
CA LEU A 20 26.80 16.13 18.04
C LEU A 20 25.30 15.82 17.97
N THR A 21 24.47 16.87 17.90
CA THR A 21 23.07 16.75 17.54
C THR A 21 23.00 16.14 16.14
N LEU A 22 22.58 14.89 16.06
CA LEU A 22 22.11 14.24 14.83
C LEU A 22 20.77 14.90 14.43
N GLY A 23 20.88 16.12 13.95
CA GLY A 23 19.79 16.85 13.33
C GLY A 23 20.02 17.02 11.85
N LEU A 24 20.13 15.91 11.11
CA LEU A 24 20.24 15.95 9.63
C LEU A 24 19.95 14.56 9.03
N ALA A 25 18.73 14.08 9.19
CA ALA A 25 18.25 12.94 8.41
C ALA A 25 16.74 13.00 8.10
N ALA A 26 16.01 14.03 8.59
CA ALA A 26 14.58 14.14 8.31
C ALA A 26 14.25 14.70 6.92
N SER A 27 15.20 15.33 6.23
CA SER A 27 14.96 15.98 4.93
C SER A 27 15.20 15.09 3.70
N ALA A 28 15.63 13.84 3.87
CA ALA A 28 15.89 12.94 2.75
C ALA A 28 14.70 12.02 2.39
N TRP A 29 13.59 12.11 3.12
CA TRP A 29 12.42 11.25 2.93
C TRP A 29 11.30 11.88 2.11
N ALA A 30 11.24 13.20 2.08
CA ALA A 30 10.36 13.96 1.20
C ALA A 30 11.13 14.26 -0.10
N GLY A 31 11.15 13.34 -1.03
CA GLY A 31 11.40 13.68 -2.43
C GLY A 31 10.36 14.75 -2.78
N GLU A 32 10.80 15.90 -3.30
CA GLU A 32 9.94 17.01 -3.69
C GLU A 32 8.84 16.56 -4.67
N LEU A 33 7.71 16.10 -4.13
CA LEU A 33 6.46 15.95 -4.86
C LEU A 33 5.58 17.20 -4.66
N SER A 34 6.17 18.32 -4.24
CA SER A 34 5.53 19.63 -4.10
C SER A 34 5.35 20.33 -5.45
N GLY A 35 4.84 19.60 -6.46
CA GLY A 35 4.48 20.13 -7.77
C GLY A 35 2.97 20.33 -7.93
N ASP A 36 2.58 20.85 -9.08
CA ASP A 36 1.15 20.90 -9.49
C ASP A 36 0.57 19.48 -9.42
N PRO A 37 -0.58 19.25 -8.74
CA PRO A 37 -1.25 17.97 -8.72
C PRO A 37 -1.41 17.30 -10.10
N ARG A 38 -1.50 18.12 -11.15
CA ARG A 38 -1.58 17.66 -12.54
C ARG A 38 -0.32 16.93 -13.02
N ASP A 39 0.82 17.15 -12.37
CA ASP A 39 2.05 16.37 -12.64
C ASP A 39 1.94 14.90 -12.27
N LEU A 40 1.01 14.55 -11.38
CA LEU A 40 0.74 13.16 -10.95
C LEU A 40 -0.62 12.63 -11.40
N LEU A 41 -1.62 13.49 -11.49
CA LEU A 41 -3.01 13.11 -11.74
C LEU A 41 -3.48 13.42 -13.16
N GLY A 42 -2.61 13.98 -13.99
CA GLY A 42 -2.88 14.31 -15.38
C GLY A 42 -3.40 15.74 -15.62
N PRO A 43 -3.29 16.23 -16.87
CA PRO A 43 -3.60 17.62 -17.22
C PRO A 43 -5.10 17.97 -17.09
N LEU A 44 -5.96 16.96 -17.08
CA LEU A 44 -7.41 17.14 -16.95
C LEU A 44 -7.91 17.13 -15.49
N TYR A 45 -6.99 17.02 -14.52
CA TYR A 45 -7.33 17.10 -13.11
C TYR A 45 -7.81 18.51 -12.74
N ASP A 46 -8.98 18.59 -12.14
CA ASP A 46 -9.52 19.84 -11.60
C ASP A 46 -9.12 20.04 -10.13
N ALA A 47 -8.08 20.83 -9.91
CA ALA A 47 -7.60 21.17 -8.59
C ALA A 47 -8.55 22.09 -7.80
N THR A 48 -9.58 22.65 -8.43
CA THR A 48 -10.57 23.54 -7.77
C THR A 48 -11.73 22.78 -7.14
N SER A 49 -11.90 21.48 -7.46
CA SER A 49 -12.90 20.64 -6.82
C SER A 49 -12.64 20.55 -5.33
N GLN A 50 -13.58 21.07 -4.54
CA GLN A 50 -13.51 20.94 -3.07
C GLN A 50 -13.96 19.53 -2.70
N PHE A 51 -13.03 18.74 -2.19
CA PHE A 51 -13.34 17.41 -1.69
C PHE A 51 -13.93 17.51 -0.28
N PRO A 52 -14.96 16.72 0.06
CA PRO A 52 -15.27 16.50 1.45
C PRO A 52 -14.02 15.97 2.13
N GLY A 53 -13.68 16.52 3.28
CA GLY A 53 -12.55 16.02 4.08
C GLY A 53 -12.66 14.51 4.21
N ALA A 54 -11.51 13.84 4.37
CA ALA A 54 -11.47 12.40 4.56
C ALA A 54 -12.57 11.98 5.53
N PRO A 55 -13.35 10.93 5.22
CA PRO A 55 -14.33 10.42 6.16
C PRO A 55 -13.61 10.20 7.47
N SER A 56 -13.89 11.02 8.49
CA SER A 56 -13.34 10.79 9.81
C SER A 56 -13.91 9.46 10.28
N HIS A 57 -13.13 8.40 10.17
CA HIS A 57 -13.40 7.20 10.92
C HIS A 57 -13.49 7.65 12.36
N ARG A 58 -14.69 7.62 12.95
CA ARG A 58 -14.83 7.87 14.38
C ARG A 58 -14.16 6.68 15.07
N PRO A 59 -13.07 6.89 15.82
CA PRO A 59 -12.41 5.82 16.54
C PRO A 59 -13.47 5.05 17.34
N ARG A 60 -13.52 3.74 17.18
CA ARG A 60 -14.42 2.92 17.99
C ARG A 60 -13.92 2.98 19.43
N PRO A 61 -14.75 3.34 20.43
CA PRO A 61 -14.30 3.62 21.80
C PRO A 61 -13.63 2.48 22.57
N SER A 62 -13.55 1.28 21.98
CA SER A 62 -13.05 0.06 22.63
C SER A 62 -11.86 -0.61 21.95
N LEU A 63 -11.19 0.06 21.04
CA LEU A 63 -10.05 -0.53 20.34
C LEU A 63 -8.81 -0.52 21.24
N ASP A 64 -8.08 -1.65 21.25
CA ASP A 64 -6.72 -1.68 21.80
C ASP A 64 -5.77 -0.79 20.96
N SER A 65 -4.60 -0.48 21.52
CA SER A 65 -3.63 0.40 20.86
C SER A 65 -3.24 -0.06 19.46
N VAL A 66 -3.19 -1.37 19.16
CA VAL A 66 -2.84 -1.88 17.82
C VAL A 66 -3.89 -1.47 16.81
N ARG A 67 -5.16 -1.67 17.13
CA ARG A 67 -6.28 -1.31 16.28
C ARG A 67 -6.37 0.20 16.08
N HIS A 68 -6.23 0.95 17.16
CA HIS A 68 -6.25 2.42 17.12
C HIS A 68 -5.17 2.99 16.18
N TRP A 69 -3.94 2.54 16.33
CA TRP A 69 -2.83 3.04 15.49
C TRP A 69 -2.88 2.51 14.04
N ASN A 70 -3.49 1.34 13.80
CA ASN A 70 -3.78 0.94 12.43
C ASN A 70 -4.80 1.87 11.76
N GLU A 71 -5.86 2.27 12.45
CA GLU A 71 -6.83 3.24 11.92
C GLU A 71 -6.15 4.57 11.59
N ILE A 72 -5.31 5.10 12.49
CA ILE A 72 -4.52 6.32 12.22
C ILE A 72 -3.62 6.13 10.99
N ALA A 73 -2.96 4.99 10.82
CA ALA A 73 -2.08 4.73 9.69
C ALA A 73 -2.81 4.68 8.35
N ILE A 74 -3.96 4.00 8.28
CA ILE A 74 -4.75 3.94 7.04
C ILE A 74 -5.41 5.28 6.72
N ASP A 75 -5.79 6.08 7.74
CA ASP A 75 -6.33 7.41 7.54
C ASP A 75 -5.24 8.39 7.09
N ALA A 76 -4.05 8.31 7.66
CA ALA A 76 -2.88 9.08 7.20
C ALA A 76 -2.60 8.83 5.71
N SER A 77 -2.68 7.58 5.27
CA SER A 77 -2.51 7.22 3.86
C SER A 77 -3.62 7.78 2.96
N GLY A 78 -4.87 7.83 3.44
CA GLY A 78 -5.98 8.48 2.74
C GLY A 78 -5.81 9.99 2.60
N ILE A 79 -5.41 10.67 3.68
CA ILE A 79 -5.11 12.10 3.70
C ILE A 79 -3.94 12.43 2.77
N ASP A 80 -2.89 11.61 2.78
CA ASP A 80 -1.73 11.78 1.91
C ASP A 80 -2.10 11.80 0.43
N HIS A 81 -3.00 10.90 0.00
CA HIS A 81 -3.49 10.88 -1.38
C HIS A 81 -4.39 12.06 -1.73
N SER A 82 -4.97 12.74 -0.73
CA SER A 82 -5.77 13.95 -0.95
C SER A 82 -4.92 15.21 -1.17
N LEU A 83 -3.85 15.37 -0.39
CA LEU A 83 -3.21 16.67 -0.21
C LEU A 83 -1.73 16.72 -0.60
N ILE A 84 -0.90 15.77 -0.16
CA ILE A 84 0.55 15.98 -0.06
C ILE A 84 1.36 14.98 -0.85
N ARG A 85 0.90 13.72 -0.92
CA ARG A 85 1.46 12.65 -1.75
C ARG A 85 2.89 12.22 -1.40
N GLU A 86 3.22 12.20 -0.10
CA GLU A 86 4.51 11.73 0.42
C GLU A 86 4.74 10.22 0.17
N GLN A 87 3.65 9.43 0.25
CA GLN A 87 3.63 7.99 0.01
C GLN A 87 2.64 7.62 -1.11
N PHE A 88 2.63 8.40 -2.17
CA PHE A 88 1.65 8.30 -3.26
C PHE A 88 1.76 6.98 -4.03
N GLY A 89 0.60 6.41 -4.35
CA GLY A 89 0.45 5.21 -5.14
C GLY A 89 0.59 3.90 -4.35
N PRO A 90 0.21 2.77 -4.96
CA PRO A 90 0.08 1.49 -4.26
C PRO A 90 1.40 0.93 -3.71
N THR A 91 2.50 1.20 -4.40
CA THR A 91 3.81 0.69 -4.04
C THR A 91 4.38 1.40 -2.81
N ARG A 92 4.36 2.74 -2.79
CA ARG A 92 4.83 3.52 -1.64
C ARG A 92 3.92 3.33 -0.43
N ALA A 93 2.60 3.31 -0.64
CA ALA A 93 1.63 3.06 0.41
C ALA A 93 1.82 1.68 1.06
N SER A 94 2.02 0.61 0.28
CA SER A 94 2.26 -0.74 0.83
C SER A 94 3.56 -0.81 1.63
N ARG A 95 4.63 -0.15 1.16
CA ARG A 95 5.90 -0.04 1.88
C ARG A 95 5.74 0.71 3.21
N ALA A 96 5.03 1.84 3.20
CA ALA A 96 4.78 2.62 4.40
C ALA A 96 4.03 1.81 5.46
N MET A 97 2.95 1.13 5.07
CA MET A 97 2.19 0.27 5.97
C MET A 97 3.05 -0.88 6.54
N ALA A 98 3.91 -1.50 5.73
CA ALA A 98 4.82 -2.55 6.19
C ALA A 98 5.78 -2.03 7.27
N ILE A 99 6.36 -0.84 7.09
CA ILE A 99 7.27 -0.22 8.06
C ILE A 99 6.55 0.03 9.40
N VAL A 100 5.36 0.63 9.37
CA VAL A 100 4.57 0.90 10.57
C VAL A 100 4.26 -0.39 11.33
N HIS A 101 3.73 -1.40 10.63
CA HIS A 101 3.30 -2.65 11.28
C HIS A 101 4.45 -3.56 11.72
N ILE A 102 5.61 -3.48 11.08
CA ILE A 102 6.82 -4.11 11.61
C ILE A 102 7.22 -3.46 12.94
N ALA A 103 7.24 -2.13 13.04
CA ALA A 103 7.58 -1.44 14.27
C ALA A 103 6.63 -1.80 15.42
N VAL A 104 5.32 -1.81 15.14
CA VAL A 104 4.29 -2.20 16.12
C VAL A 104 4.48 -3.67 16.55
N PHE A 105 4.69 -4.59 15.61
CA PHE A 105 4.96 -5.99 15.91
C PHE A 105 6.22 -6.15 16.78
N GLU A 106 7.32 -5.46 16.45
CA GLU A 106 8.56 -5.51 17.22
C GLU A 106 8.36 -5.06 18.67
N ALA A 107 7.61 -3.98 18.87
CA ALA A 107 7.29 -3.47 20.20
C ALA A 107 6.48 -4.49 21.01
N VAL A 108 5.45 -5.09 20.41
CA VAL A 108 4.62 -6.12 21.03
C VAL A 108 5.43 -7.39 21.32
N ASN A 109 6.18 -7.89 20.32
CA ASN A 109 6.94 -9.12 20.45
C ASN A 109 8.11 -9.03 21.45
N ALA A 110 8.73 -7.85 21.60
CA ALA A 110 9.78 -7.65 22.59
C ALA A 110 9.27 -7.81 24.04
N ILE A 111 8.00 -7.48 24.30
CA ILE A 111 7.36 -7.62 25.63
C ILE A 111 6.72 -9.02 25.80
N ALA A 112 5.88 -9.40 24.83
CA ALA A 112 5.10 -10.66 24.93
C ALA A 112 5.92 -11.89 24.55
N GLY A 113 6.91 -11.75 23.70
CA GLY A 113 7.74 -12.84 23.18
C GLY A 113 6.97 -13.74 22.20
N GLY A 114 7.54 -14.92 21.95
CA GLY A 114 6.92 -15.99 21.16
C GLY A 114 7.37 -16.06 19.71
N TYR A 115 7.86 -14.96 19.12
CA TYR A 115 8.28 -14.92 17.72
C TYR A 115 9.72 -14.42 17.56
N ARG A 116 10.32 -14.73 16.42
CA ARG A 116 11.63 -14.14 16.05
C ARG A 116 11.42 -12.66 15.69
N SER A 117 12.26 -11.80 16.25
CA SER A 117 12.32 -10.38 15.88
C SER A 117 12.75 -10.25 14.42
N TYR A 118 12.07 -9.39 13.67
CA TYR A 118 12.44 -9.04 12.30
C TYR A 118 13.61 -8.04 12.27
N ALA A 119 13.53 -7.02 13.11
CA ALA A 119 14.53 -5.94 13.18
C ALA A 119 15.66 -6.20 14.20
N GLY A 120 15.68 -7.38 14.84
CA GLY A 120 16.72 -7.75 15.79
C GLY A 120 16.56 -7.12 17.17
N LEU A 121 15.36 -6.68 17.57
CA LEU A 121 15.15 -6.11 18.89
C LEU A 121 15.30 -7.18 19.98
N PRO A 122 16.06 -6.89 21.07
CA PRO A 122 16.14 -7.78 22.22
C PRO A 122 14.83 -7.73 23.02
N PRO A 123 14.55 -8.81 23.80
CA PRO A 123 13.41 -8.82 24.73
C PRO A 123 13.44 -7.62 25.69
N ALA A 124 12.29 -7.06 25.94
CA ALA A 124 12.08 -5.98 26.87
C ALA A 124 11.68 -6.49 28.27
N PRO A 125 11.82 -5.68 29.34
CA PRO A 125 11.26 -6.02 30.64
C PRO A 125 9.75 -6.28 30.55
N ALA A 126 9.28 -7.40 31.12
CA ALA A 126 7.87 -7.80 31.06
C ALA A 126 6.88 -6.79 31.68
N ASN A 127 7.39 -5.89 32.55
CA ASN A 127 6.61 -4.80 33.14
C ASN A 127 6.62 -3.52 32.31
N SER A 128 7.06 -3.53 31.06
CA SER A 128 6.94 -2.40 30.14
C SER A 128 5.48 -2.19 29.72
N SER A 129 5.02 -0.95 29.60
CA SER A 129 3.70 -0.64 29.07
C SER A 129 3.61 -1.01 27.60
N MET A 130 2.73 -1.95 27.27
CA MET A 130 2.49 -2.39 25.90
C MET A 130 1.93 -1.24 25.06
N ASP A 131 0.90 -0.56 25.55
CA ASP A 131 0.24 0.55 24.84
C ASP A 131 1.20 1.69 24.56
N ALA A 132 2.06 2.07 25.54
CA ALA A 132 3.07 3.09 25.29
C ALA A 132 4.11 2.66 24.26
N ALA A 133 4.46 1.37 24.21
CA ALA A 133 5.41 0.87 23.21
C ALA A 133 4.79 0.85 21.79
N ILE A 134 3.54 0.42 21.65
CA ILE A 134 2.80 0.45 20.39
C ILE A 134 2.64 1.89 19.89
N ALA A 135 2.17 2.78 20.77
CA ALA A 135 1.93 4.18 20.43
C ALA A 135 3.20 4.87 19.90
N LEU A 136 4.34 4.70 20.57
CA LEU A 136 5.59 5.30 20.10
C LEU A 136 6.12 4.64 18.82
N ALA A 137 6.00 3.32 18.68
CA ALA A 137 6.42 2.61 17.48
C ALA A 137 5.64 3.08 16.23
N ALA A 138 4.34 3.21 16.35
CA ALA A 138 3.47 3.71 15.28
C ALA A 138 3.71 5.21 15.02
N HIS A 139 3.68 6.04 16.06
CA HIS A 139 3.88 7.48 15.96
C HIS A 139 5.19 7.84 15.23
N ASP A 140 6.32 7.31 15.70
CA ASP A 140 7.63 7.71 15.17
C ASP A 140 7.81 7.23 13.72
N THR A 141 7.23 6.07 13.35
CA THR A 141 7.24 5.63 11.95
C THR A 141 6.31 6.45 11.07
N LEU A 142 5.11 6.79 11.55
CA LEU A 142 4.16 7.64 10.82
C LEU A 142 4.70 9.05 10.61
N ALA A 143 5.29 9.67 11.66
CA ALA A 143 5.90 10.99 11.55
C ALA A 143 7.08 11.02 10.56
N ALA A 144 7.85 9.92 10.45
CA ALA A 144 8.91 9.80 9.45
C ALA A 144 8.41 9.60 8.03
N LEU A 145 7.27 8.91 7.85
CA LEU A 145 6.71 8.56 6.54
C LEU A 145 5.75 9.63 6.00
N PHE A 146 5.05 10.32 6.89
CA PHE A 146 4.06 11.37 6.59
C PHE A 146 4.34 12.63 7.41
N PRO A 147 5.52 13.29 7.21
CA PRO A 147 5.97 14.41 8.04
C PRO A 147 4.98 15.59 8.09
N SER A 148 4.22 15.82 7.02
CA SER A 148 3.19 16.86 6.98
C SER A 148 2.05 16.65 7.98
N GLN A 149 1.80 15.41 8.39
CA GLN A 149 0.73 15.02 9.31
C GLN A 149 1.23 14.85 10.76
N THR A 150 2.51 15.09 11.04
CA THR A 150 3.10 14.96 12.38
C THR A 150 2.28 15.62 13.49
N PRO A 151 1.73 16.85 13.33
CA PRO A 151 0.92 17.46 14.40
C PRO A 151 -0.31 16.64 14.80
N SER A 152 -0.91 15.92 13.87
CA SER A 152 -2.05 15.02 14.15
C SER A 152 -1.59 13.79 14.94
N PHE A 153 -0.44 13.22 14.57
CA PHE A 153 0.13 12.07 15.28
C PHE A 153 0.60 12.44 16.70
N ASP A 154 1.18 13.63 16.88
CA ASP A 154 1.55 14.17 18.20
C ASP A 154 0.33 14.31 19.12
N ALA A 155 -0.78 14.78 18.58
CA ALA A 155 -2.03 14.92 19.34
C ALA A 155 -2.56 13.54 19.77
N ALA A 156 -2.61 12.57 18.88
CA ALA A 156 -3.04 11.18 19.17
C ALA A 156 -2.12 10.52 20.21
N LEU A 157 -0.80 10.67 20.07
CA LEU A 157 0.18 10.15 21.02
C LEU A 157 0.00 10.78 22.41
N THR A 158 -0.20 12.09 22.47
CA THR A 158 -0.40 12.81 23.73
C THR A 158 -1.65 12.32 24.45
N GLU A 159 -2.76 12.11 23.71
CA GLU A 159 -4.00 11.58 24.26
C GLU A 159 -3.80 10.16 24.81
N GLU A 160 -3.16 9.28 24.04
CA GLU A 160 -2.97 7.88 24.46
C GLU A 160 -2.02 7.76 25.65
N LEU A 161 -0.88 8.45 25.62
CA LEU A 161 0.04 8.46 26.75
C LEU A 161 -0.56 9.09 28.01
N GLY A 162 -1.51 10.03 27.86
CA GLY A 162 -2.25 10.60 28.96
C GLY A 162 -3.13 9.60 29.71
N LYS A 163 -3.56 8.52 29.07
CA LYS A 163 -4.37 7.43 29.66
C LYS A 163 -3.51 6.44 30.48
N ILE A 164 -2.19 6.43 30.28
CA ILE A 164 -1.26 5.49 30.88
C ILE A 164 -0.66 6.11 32.16
N PRO A 165 -0.76 5.47 33.33
CA PRO A 165 -0.18 5.99 34.56
C PRO A 165 1.33 6.23 34.45
N ASP A 166 1.80 7.35 34.98
CA ASP A 166 3.22 7.67 35.03
C ASP A 166 3.99 6.67 35.88
N GLY A 167 5.18 6.30 35.40
CA GLY A 167 6.00 5.34 36.11
C GLY A 167 7.06 4.67 35.23
N ARG A 168 7.74 3.69 35.80
CA ARG A 168 8.80 2.96 35.10
C ARG A 168 8.27 2.19 33.91
N ALA A 169 7.08 1.57 34.03
CA ALA A 169 6.45 0.81 32.97
C ALA A 169 6.21 1.67 31.71
N LYS A 170 5.61 2.87 31.90
CA LYS A 170 5.38 3.82 30.81
C LYS A 170 6.70 4.26 30.15
N ARG A 171 7.71 4.64 30.94
CA ARG A 171 9.03 5.02 30.40
C ARG A 171 9.68 3.89 29.62
N ASN A 172 9.66 2.66 30.13
CA ASN A 172 10.20 1.49 29.42
C ASN A 172 9.47 1.25 28.09
N GLY A 173 8.13 1.39 28.07
CA GLY A 173 7.32 1.28 26.85
C GLY A 173 7.70 2.33 25.81
N ILE A 174 7.78 3.59 26.22
CA ILE A 174 8.20 4.72 25.37
C ILE A 174 9.58 4.45 24.74
N ASP A 175 10.58 4.06 25.54
CA ASP A 175 11.92 3.79 25.04
C ASP A 175 11.95 2.58 24.10
N LEU A 176 11.13 1.57 24.35
CA LEU A 176 11.00 0.40 23.47
C LEU A 176 10.39 0.77 22.13
N GLY A 177 9.27 1.50 22.12
CA GLY A 177 8.60 1.93 20.89
C GLY A 177 9.51 2.76 19.98
N ARG A 178 10.24 3.72 20.55
CA ARG A 178 11.25 4.50 19.82
C ARG A 178 12.33 3.62 19.19
N ARG A 179 12.82 2.62 19.93
CA ARG A 179 13.82 1.68 19.39
C ARG A 179 13.26 0.81 18.29
N ALA A 180 12.01 0.37 18.40
CA ALA A 180 11.33 -0.40 17.38
C ALA A 180 11.18 0.41 16.07
N ALA A 181 10.70 1.64 16.15
CA ALA A 181 10.60 2.55 15.02
C ALA A 181 11.97 2.83 14.39
N ALA A 182 12.96 3.21 15.19
CA ALA A 182 14.31 3.52 14.71
C ALA A 182 14.95 2.33 13.99
N ALA A 183 14.77 1.11 14.49
CA ALA A 183 15.35 -0.09 13.90
C ALA A 183 14.83 -0.35 12.49
N ILE A 184 13.52 -0.31 12.28
CA ILE A 184 12.94 -0.55 10.94
C ILE A 184 13.21 0.61 9.99
N LEU A 185 13.13 1.85 10.45
CA LEU A 185 13.45 3.03 9.64
C LEU A 185 14.90 2.98 9.17
N GLN A 186 15.84 2.58 10.02
CA GLN A 186 17.24 2.40 9.64
C GLN A 186 17.43 1.28 8.61
N LEU A 187 16.77 0.14 8.79
CA LEU A 187 16.82 -0.97 7.82
C LEU A 187 16.30 -0.55 6.44
N ARG A 188 15.36 0.39 6.38
CA ARG A 188 14.73 0.84 5.15
C ARG A 188 15.25 2.18 4.63
N ALA A 189 16.25 2.78 5.29
CA ALA A 189 16.77 4.10 4.94
C ALA A 189 17.37 4.19 3.53
N SER A 190 17.92 3.09 3.01
CA SER A 190 18.59 3.03 1.70
C SER A 190 18.10 1.83 0.88
N ASP A 191 16.81 1.57 0.92
CA ASP A 191 16.20 0.40 0.24
C ASP A 191 15.90 0.64 -1.25
N GLY A 192 16.25 1.79 -1.80
CA GLY A 192 16.04 2.14 -3.20
C GLY A 192 14.67 2.74 -3.50
N SER A 193 13.85 3.05 -2.48
CA SER A 193 12.53 3.66 -2.68
C SER A 193 12.58 5.17 -2.91
N GLN A 194 13.73 5.80 -2.67
CA GLN A 194 13.93 7.25 -2.76
C GLN A 194 14.24 7.67 -4.21
N HIS A 195 13.24 7.71 -5.04
CA HIS A 195 13.33 8.23 -6.42
C HIS A 195 12.00 8.85 -6.81
N ALA A 196 12.05 9.87 -7.67
CA ALA A 196 10.85 10.45 -8.27
C ALA A 196 10.21 9.47 -9.25
N GLU A 197 8.89 9.61 -9.47
CA GLU A 197 8.24 8.89 -10.55
C GLU A 197 8.68 9.46 -11.90
N PRO A 198 9.18 8.63 -12.83
CA PRO A 198 9.71 9.14 -14.10
C PRO A 198 8.57 9.62 -15.01
N ARG A 199 8.80 10.73 -15.71
CA ARG A 199 7.85 11.29 -16.67
C ARG A 199 7.88 10.53 -17.97
N VAL A 200 6.70 10.20 -18.47
CA VAL A 200 6.51 9.58 -19.78
C VAL A 200 6.97 10.54 -20.88
N GLY A 201 7.79 10.03 -21.79
CA GLY A 201 8.38 10.82 -22.88
C GLY A 201 9.60 11.66 -22.48
N VAL A 202 10.04 11.62 -21.21
CA VAL A 202 11.21 12.35 -20.70
C VAL A 202 12.20 11.38 -20.08
N GLU A 203 11.92 10.88 -18.86
CA GLU A 203 12.77 9.90 -18.16
C GLU A 203 12.36 8.45 -18.45
N TYR A 204 11.10 8.22 -18.82
CA TYR A 204 10.59 6.94 -19.27
C TYR A 204 10.06 7.05 -20.70
N ILE A 205 10.73 6.38 -21.62
CA ILE A 205 10.35 6.35 -23.04
C ILE A 205 9.62 5.04 -23.31
N PRO A 206 8.27 5.05 -23.48
CA PRO A 206 7.52 3.84 -23.82
C PRO A 206 7.96 3.28 -25.17
N SER A 207 7.97 1.96 -25.30
CA SER A 207 8.15 1.31 -26.60
C SER A 207 6.87 1.46 -27.43
N HIS A 208 7.00 1.79 -28.72
CA HIS A 208 5.89 1.79 -29.68
C HIS A 208 5.69 0.44 -30.38
N ALA A 209 6.39 -0.63 -29.93
CA ALA A 209 6.16 -1.97 -30.44
C ALA A 209 4.78 -2.49 -30.03
N LEU A 210 4.17 -3.32 -30.85
CA LEU A 210 2.90 -4.00 -30.54
C LEU A 210 2.98 -4.75 -29.22
N GLY A 211 1.91 -4.70 -28.45
CA GLY A 211 1.84 -5.34 -27.15
C GLY A 211 2.52 -4.56 -26.02
N LYS A 212 3.14 -3.41 -26.30
CA LYS A 212 3.85 -2.60 -25.29
C LYS A 212 3.00 -1.48 -24.72
N TRP A 213 3.21 -1.22 -23.43
CA TRP A 213 2.49 -0.21 -22.67
C TRP A 213 2.76 1.20 -23.22
N GLN A 214 1.68 1.96 -23.30
CA GLN A 214 1.67 3.37 -23.62
C GLN A 214 0.85 4.16 -22.60
N GLN A 215 1.07 5.46 -22.56
CA GLN A 215 0.29 6.39 -21.72
C GLN A 215 -1.20 6.29 -22.03
N ASP A 216 -2.03 6.35 -21.00
CA ASP A 216 -3.49 6.41 -21.17
C ASP A 216 -3.89 7.63 -22.02
N PRO A 217 -4.53 7.45 -23.19
CA PRO A 217 -4.90 8.55 -24.04
C PRO A 217 -6.06 9.40 -23.51
N ILE A 218 -6.79 8.92 -22.49
CA ILE A 218 -7.93 9.63 -21.87
C ILE A 218 -7.42 10.58 -20.78
N SER A 219 -6.85 10.05 -19.71
CA SER A 219 -6.40 10.85 -18.57
C SER A 219 -5.07 11.56 -18.80
N GLN A 220 -4.23 11.02 -19.67
CA GLN A 220 -2.90 11.54 -20.00
C GLN A 220 -2.02 11.75 -18.74
N ILE A 221 -2.17 10.92 -17.72
CA ILE A 221 -1.32 10.96 -16.53
C ILE A 221 0.14 10.87 -16.95
N PRO A 222 0.99 11.86 -16.59
CA PRO A 222 2.28 12.05 -17.25
C PRO A 222 3.44 11.23 -16.67
N ILE A 223 3.17 10.30 -15.75
CA ILE A 223 4.19 9.50 -15.08
C ILE A 223 4.11 8.02 -15.46
N ALA A 224 5.23 7.31 -15.40
CA ALA A 224 5.31 5.85 -15.42
C ALA A 224 5.46 5.36 -13.98
N MET A 225 4.34 5.30 -13.26
CA MET A 225 4.32 5.06 -11.80
C MET A 225 4.97 3.74 -11.43
N GLY A 226 5.96 3.83 -10.55
CA GLY A 226 6.68 2.68 -10.03
C GLY A 226 7.66 2.03 -11.02
N ALA A 227 8.08 2.70 -12.11
CA ALA A 227 9.02 2.14 -13.09
C ALA A 227 10.35 1.68 -12.48
N HIS A 228 10.73 2.25 -11.33
CA HIS A 228 11.94 1.85 -10.60
C HIS A 228 11.66 0.89 -9.42
N TRP A 229 10.38 0.57 -9.15
CA TRP A 229 10.00 -0.15 -7.93
C TRP A 229 10.53 -1.58 -7.87
N GLY A 230 10.72 -2.24 -9.00
CA GLY A 230 11.38 -3.54 -9.09
C GLY A 230 12.84 -3.56 -8.61
N ARG A 231 13.44 -2.40 -8.34
CA ARG A 231 14.80 -2.25 -7.77
C ARG A 231 14.79 -1.98 -6.26
N VAL A 232 13.62 -1.79 -5.67
CA VAL A 232 13.50 -1.63 -4.21
C VAL A 232 13.83 -2.96 -3.54
N GLN A 233 14.63 -2.89 -2.46
CA GLN A 233 14.99 -4.07 -1.69
C GLN A 233 13.73 -4.68 -1.05
N PRO A 234 13.43 -5.95 -1.30
CA PRO A 234 12.32 -6.62 -0.64
C PRO A 234 12.47 -6.69 0.88
N PHE A 235 11.36 -6.91 1.58
CA PHE A 235 11.35 -7.09 3.03
C PHE A 235 11.76 -8.50 3.43
N VAL A 236 11.30 -9.52 2.69
CA VAL A 236 11.51 -10.94 3.00
C VAL A 236 11.96 -11.74 1.78
N LEU A 237 11.49 -11.40 0.59
CA LEU A 237 11.94 -12.05 -0.65
C LEU A 237 13.45 -11.88 -0.83
N LYS A 238 14.09 -12.84 -1.48
CA LYS A 238 15.53 -12.80 -1.79
C LYS A 238 15.87 -11.82 -2.91
N SER A 239 14.93 -11.66 -3.86
CA SER A 239 15.02 -10.73 -4.98
C SER A 239 13.63 -10.36 -5.47
N SER A 240 13.49 -9.25 -6.18
CA SER A 240 12.22 -8.78 -6.74
C SER A 240 11.64 -9.73 -7.80
N ASP A 241 12.50 -10.47 -8.50
CA ASP A 241 12.14 -11.42 -9.55
C ASP A 241 11.93 -12.87 -9.06
N GLN A 242 12.06 -13.11 -7.73
CA GLN A 242 11.94 -14.46 -7.16
C GLN A 242 10.67 -15.19 -7.60
N PHE A 243 9.57 -14.46 -7.76
CA PHE A 243 8.27 -14.99 -8.16
C PHE A 243 7.75 -14.32 -9.43
N ARG A 244 8.65 -13.87 -10.33
CA ARG A 244 8.21 -13.29 -11.61
C ARG A 244 7.17 -14.18 -12.29
N VAL A 245 6.12 -13.57 -12.80
CA VAL A 245 5.06 -14.28 -13.54
C VAL A 245 5.58 -14.82 -14.86
N PRO A 246 4.93 -15.87 -15.44
CA PRO A 246 5.26 -16.35 -16.78
C PRO A 246 5.16 -15.25 -17.83
N VAL A 247 5.69 -15.52 -19.04
CA VAL A 247 5.52 -14.66 -20.21
C VAL A 247 4.02 -14.49 -20.49
N PRO A 248 3.51 -13.27 -20.76
CA PRO A 248 2.11 -13.09 -21.13
C PRO A 248 1.78 -13.83 -22.43
N PRO A 249 0.50 -14.20 -22.64
CA PRO A 249 0.09 -14.89 -23.85
C PRO A 249 0.47 -14.13 -25.12
N PRO A 250 0.93 -14.81 -26.19
CA PRO A 250 1.14 -14.18 -27.49
C PRO A 250 -0.15 -13.53 -28.02
N LEU A 251 -0.03 -12.41 -28.73
CA LEU A 251 -1.20 -11.64 -29.22
C LEU A 251 -2.09 -12.46 -30.18
N ASP A 252 -1.54 -13.43 -30.89
CA ASP A 252 -2.25 -14.33 -31.81
C ASP A 252 -2.76 -15.62 -31.13
N SER A 253 -2.64 -15.73 -29.80
CA SER A 253 -3.06 -16.92 -29.07
C SER A 253 -4.55 -16.92 -28.74
N PRO A 254 -5.18 -18.12 -28.62
CA PRO A 254 -6.56 -18.23 -28.17
C PRO A 254 -6.80 -17.66 -26.75
N GLU A 255 -5.80 -17.72 -25.88
CA GLU A 255 -5.87 -17.17 -24.53
C GLU A 255 -5.96 -15.63 -24.55
N TYR A 256 -5.16 -14.97 -25.39
CA TYR A 256 -5.25 -13.52 -25.58
C TYR A 256 -6.60 -13.14 -26.21
N THR A 257 -7.03 -13.83 -27.26
CA THR A 257 -8.33 -13.59 -27.93
C THR A 257 -9.49 -13.68 -26.93
N ALA A 258 -9.53 -14.72 -26.09
CA ALA A 258 -10.59 -14.86 -25.09
C ALA A 258 -10.60 -13.72 -24.07
N ALA A 259 -9.42 -13.30 -23.59
CA ALA A 259 -9.28 -12.18 -22.67
C ALA A 259 -9.64 -10.83 -23.33
N PHE A 260 -9.31 -10.67 -24.62
CA PHE A 260 -9.68 -9.52 -25.43
C PHE A 260 -11.21 -9.40 -25.57
N ASP A 261 -11.88 -10.49 -25.95
CA ASP A 261 -13.34 -10.51 -26.11
C ASP A 261 -14.05 -10.24 -24.79
N GLU A 262 -13.57 -10.81 -23.68
CA GLU A 262 -14.16 -10.60 -22.37
C GLU A 262 -14.09 -9.10 -21.96
N VAL A 263 -12.91 -8.50 -22.01
CA VAL A 263 -12.75 -7.12 -21.56
C VAL A 263 -13.38 -6.13 -22.53
N LYS A 264 -13.37 -6.39 -23.84
CA LYS A 264 -14.04 -5.56 -24.85
C LYS A 264 -15.54 -5.52 -24.62
N ARG A 265 -16.15 -6.67 -24.29
CA ARG A 265 -17.59 -6.83 -24.05
C ARG A 265 -18.02 -6.23 -22.71
N LEU A 266 -17.23 -6.40 -21.62
CA LEU A 266 -17.61 -6.04 -20.26
C LEU A 266 -17.02 -4.71 -19.79
N GLY A 267 -15.91 -4.27 -20.35
CA GLY A 267 -15.10 -3.16 -19.82
C GLY A 267 -15.49 -1.77 -20.33
N GLY A 268 -16.36 -1.67 -21.33
CA GLY A 268 -16.76 -0.39 -21.92
C GLY A 268 -17.43 0.58 -20.92
N ASP A 269 -17.35 1.89 -21.20
CA ASP A 269 -17.86 2.94 -20.30
C ASP A 269 -19.39 3.02 -20.23
N GLY A 270 -20.09 2.40 -21.17
CA GLY A 270 -21.57 2.44 -21.28
C GLY A 270 -22.11 3.75 -21.84
N VAL A 271 -21.26 4.68 -22.24
CA VAL A 271 -21.62 6.00 -22.81
C VAL A 271 -21.15 6.11 -24.26
N VAL A 272 -19.86 6.08 -24.48
CA VAL A 272 -19.24 6.07 -25.82
C VAL A 272 -19.13 4.64 -26.33
N THR A 273 -18.70 3.74 -25.47
CA THR A 273 -18.54 2.31 -25.76
C THR A 273 -19.64 1.50 -25.09
N PRO A 274 -20.47 0.76 -25.85
CA PRO A 274 -21.45 -0.15 -25.28
C PRO A 274 -20.82 -1.19 -24.35
N THR A 275 -21.57 -1.66 -23.36
CA THR A 275 -21.14 -2.72 -22.44
C THR A 275 -22.27 -3.72 -22.18
N GLU A 276 -21.90 -4.99 -22.00
CA GLU A 276 -22.82 -6.04 -21.52
C GLU A 276 -22.70 -6.25 -20.00
N ARG A 277 -21.88 -5.44 -19.33
CA ARG A 277 -21.71 -5.48 -17.88
C ARG A 277 -23.02 -5.14 -17.18
N THR A 278 -23.40 -5.96 -16.20
CA THR A 278 -24.57 -5.70 -15.34
C THR A 278 -24.32 -4.58 -14.34
N ASP A 279 -25.38 -4.07 -13.72
CA ASP A 279 -25.28 -3.07 -12.64
C ASP A 279 -24.47 -3.61 -11.46
N ASP A 280 -24.66 -4.89 -11.06
CA ASP A 280 -23.89 -5.50 -9.98
C ASP A 280 -22.40 -5.62 -10.34
N GLN A 281 -22.07 -5.95 -11.57
CA GLN A 281 -20.67 -5.97 -12.06
C GLN A 281 -20.06 -4.56 -12.09
N THR A 282 -20.85 -3.54 -12.38
CA THR A 282 -20.41 -2.13 -12.29
C THR A 282 -20.12 -1.74 -10.84
N ILE A 283 -21.02 -2.11 -9.93
CA ILE A 283 -20.81 -1.91 -8.48
C ILE A 283 -19.56 -2.67 -8.03
N ALA A 284 -19.39 -3.93 -8.40
CA ALA A 284 -18.18 -4.70 -8.06
C ALA A 284 -16.91 -4.03 -8.60
N GLY A 285 -16.91 -3.54 -9.84
CA GLY A 285 -15.81 -2.80 -10.43
C GLY A 285 -15.37 -1.63 -9.56
N ILE A 286 -16.30 -0.79 -9.17
CA ILE A 286 -16.05 0.42 -8.39
C ILE A 286 -15.76 0.08 -6.92
N PHE A 287 -16.43 -0.91 -6.32
CA PHE A 287 -16.27 -1.32 -4.92
C PHE A 287 -14.81 -1.63 -4.56
N TRP A 288 -14.09 -2.28 -5.44
CA TRP A 288 -12.70 -2.67 -5.27
C TRP A 288 -11.68 -1.62 -5.76
N ALA A 289 -12.11 -0.43 -6.19
CA ALA A 289 -11.24 0.49 -6.90
C ALA A 289 -10.04 0.97 -6.05
N TYR A 290 -10.17 1.94 -5.18
CA TYR A 290 -9.06 2.49 -4.40
C TYR A 290 -7.80 2.73 -5.26
N ASP A 291 -7.95 3.47 -6.36
CA ASP A 291 -6.91 3.61 -7.38
C ASP A 291 -6.02 4.85 -7.20
N GLY A 292 -5.74 5.25 -5.97
CA GLY A 292 -4.87 6.40 -5.69
C GLY A 292 -5.60 7.75 -5.68
N THR A 293 -6.91 7.74 -5.50
CA THR A 293 -7.74 8.95 -5.49
C THR A 293 -7.86 9.55 -4.09
N PRO A 294 -8.27 10.84 -3.97
CA PRO A 294 -8.37 11.53 -2.69
C PRO A 294 -9.21 10.78 -1.65
N SER A 295 -8.70 10.68 -0.44
CA SER A 295 -9.28 10.01 0.73
C SER A 295 -9.37 8.48 0.65
N LEU A 296 -9.29 7.91 -0.54
CA LEU A 296 -9.41 6.47 -0.76
C LEU A 296 -8.05 5.77 -0.76
N CYS A 297 -6.97 6.51 -1.03
CA CYS A 297 -5.65 5.92 -1.14
C CYS A 297 -5.58 4.83 -2.24
N ALA A 298 -4.71 3.88 -2.04
CA ALA A 298 -4.44 2.75 -2.90
C ALA A 298 -4.87 1.43 -2.22
N PRO A 299 -4.86 0.28 -2.90
CA PRO A 299 -5.32 -1.00 -2.39
C PRO A 299 -4.86 -1.38 -0.97
N PRO A 300 -3.66 -1.05 -0.51
CA PRO A 300 -3.26 -1.37 0.86
C PRO A 300 -4.20 -0.85 1.95
N ARG A 301 -4.85 0.31 1.76
CA ARG A 301 -5.87 0.81 2.70
C ARG A 301 -7.07 -0.12 2.77
N LEU A 302 -7.68 -0.45 1.64
CA LEU A 302 -8.81 -1.37 1.54
C LEU A 302 -8.51 -2.70 2.24
N TYR A 303 -7.35 -3.25 1.96
CA TYR A 303 -6.98 -4.58 2.46
C TYR A 303 -6.65 -4.58 3.96
N ASN A 304 -6.10 -3.49 4.51
CA ASN A 304 -5.98 -3.34 5.96
C ASN A 304 -7.35 -3.24 6.64
N GLN A 305 -8.31 -2.53 6.07
CA GLN A 305 -9.69 -2.46 6.58
C GLN A 305 -10.33 -3.86 6.62
N MET A 306 -10.19 -4.65 5.55
CA MET A 306 -10.69 -6.03 5.51
C MET A 306 -9.98 -6.94 6.51
N ALA A 307 -8.65 -6.87 6.62
CA ALA A 307 -7.88 -7.66 7.58
C ALA A 307 -8.33 -7.37 9.01
N MET A 308 -8.55 -6.10 9.35
CA MET A 308 -9.05 -5.70 10.67
C MET A 308 -10.45 -6.20 10.95
N GLN A 309 -11.38 -6.06 9.99
CA GLN A 309 -12.73 -6.56 10.16
C GLN A 309 -12.77 -8.07 10.37
N ILE A 310 -11.98 -8.82 9.59
CA ILE A 310 -11.88 -10.27 9.75
C ILE A 310 -11.23 -10.63 11.10
N ALA A 311 -10.19 -9.92 11.52
CA ALA A 311 -9.54 -10.14 12.82
C ALA A 311 -10.51 -9.89 13.98
N ASP A 312 -11.36 -8.88 13.90
CA ASP A 312 -12.39 -8.59 14.91
C ASP A 312 -13.46 -9.69 14.94
N GLN A 313 -13.93 -10.13 13.77
CA GLN A 313 -14.89 -11.21 13.64
C GLN A 313 -14.34 -12.55 14.20
N MET A 314 -13.04 -12.80 14.01
CA MET A 314 -12.36 -14.00 14.50
C MET A 314 -11.95 -13.89 15.98
N GLY A 315 -12.20 -12.77 16.64
CA GLY A 315 -11.89 -12.54 18.05
C GLY A 315 -10.38 -12.48 18.34
N SER A 316 -9.57 -12.06 17.39
CA SER A 316 -8.11 -12.00 17.55
C SER A 316 -7.70 -10.99 18.62
N THR A 317 -6.78 -11.39 19.50
CA THR A 317 -6.19 -10.51 20.51
C THR A 317 -5.29 -9.45 19.89
N GLY A 318 -5.01 -8.34 20.60
CA GLY A 318 -4.14 -7.28 20.11
C GLY A 318 -2.76 -7.77 19.67
N ALA A 319 -2.17 -8.73 20.39
CA ALA A 319 -0.88 -9.33 20.01
C ALA A 319 -0.97 -10.17 18.72
N GLU A 320 -2.07 -10.90 18.53
CA GLU A 320 -2.33 -11.64 17.29
C GLU A 320 -2.56 -10.68 16.11
N VAL A 321 -3.31 -9.58 16.34
CA VAL A 321 -3.53 -8.55 15.34
C VAL A 321 -2.23 -7.85 14.95
N ALA A 322 -1.34 -7.53 15.90
CA ALA A 322 -0.04 -6.96 15.59
C ALA A 322 0.78 -7.86 14.66
N ARG A 323 0.78 -9.19 14.90
CA ARG A 323 1.43 -10.15 14.01
C ARG A 323 0.73 -10.30 12.67
N LEU A 324 -0.60 -10.35 12.66
CA LEU A 324 -1.38 -10.45 11.43
C LEU A 324 -1.11 -9.26 10.50
N LEU A 325 -1.20 -8.04 11.03
CA LEU A 325 -0.97 -6.82 10.26
C LEU A 325 0.48 -6.72 9.75
N ALA A 326 1.47 -7.16 10.55
CA ALA A 326 2.86 -7.24 10.07
C ALA A 326 2.98 -8.21 8.89
N LEU A 327 2.39 -9.41 8.99
CA LEU A 327 2.39 -10.41 7.90
C LEU A 327 1.68 -9.88 6.65
N VAL A 328 0.46 -9.34 6.80
CA VAL A 328 -0.34 -8.82 5.68
C VAL A 328 0.39 -7.70 4.96
N ASN A 329 0.88 -6.71 5.70
CA ASN A 329 1.51 -5.54 5.09
C ASN A 329 2.88 -5.86 4.48
N VAL A 330 3.67 -6.75 5.09
CA VAL A 330 4.94 -7.22 4.49
C VAL A 330 4.68 -8.06 3.26
N ALA A 331 3.69 -8.95 3.28
CA ALA A 331 3.31 -9.72 2.09
C ALA A 331 2.84 -8.81 0.95
N MET A 332 2.05 -7.78 1.24
CA MET A 332 1.65 -6.79 0.23
C MET A 332 2.82 -5.96 -0.27
N ALA A 333 3.72 -5.50 0.59
CA ALA A 333 4.88 -4.72 0.18
C ALA A 333 5.81 -5.53 -0.75
N ASP A 334 6.10 -6.77 -0.41
CA ASP A 334 6.90 -7.66 -1.24
C ASP A 334 6.17 -8.07 -2.52
N ALA A 335 4.84 -8.31 -2.47
CA ALA A 335 4.04 -8.51 -3.66
C ALA A 335 4.08 -7.28 -4.58
N GLY A 336 3.96 -6.06 -4.03
CA GLY A 336 4.09 -4.83 -4.80
C GLY A 336 5.44 -4.72 -5.52
N ILE A 337 6.54 -5.08 -4.87
CA ILE A 337 7.87 -5.09 -5.49
C ILE A 337 7.93 -6.12 -6.62
N ALA A 338 7.46 -7.35 -6.39
CA ALA A 338 7.49 -8.42 -7.40
C ALA A 338 6.52 -8.17 -8.57
N LEU A 339 5.35 -7.58 -8.30
CA LEU A 339 4.38 -7.19 -9.32
C LEU A 339 4.94 -6.10 -10.23
N TRP A 340 5.54 -5.03 -9.66
CA TRP A 340 6.09 -3.92 -10.46
C TRP A 340 7.37 -4.32 -11.18
N GLU A 341 8.16 -5.23 -10.62
CA GLU A 341 9.26 -5.87 -11.35
C GLU A 341 8.74 -6.56 -12.63
N SER A 342 7.75 -7.42 -12.49
CA SER A 342 7.16 -8.14 -13.62
C SER A 342 6.47 -7.20 -14.62
N LYS A 343 5.77 -6.15 -14.14
CA LYS A 343 5.13 -5.14 -15.01
C LYS A 343 6.11 -4.47 -15.95
N TYR A 344 7.20 -3.94 -15.41
CA TYR A 344 8.19 -3.22 -16.21
C TYR A 344 9.21 -4.13 -16.90
N TYR A 345 9.24 -5.42 -16.55
CA TYR A 345 9.96 -6.44 -17.30
C TYR A 345 9.27 -6.79 -18.62
N TYR A 346 7.92 -6.96 -18.57
CA TYR A 346 7.13 -7.30 -19.77
C TYR A 346 6.59 -6.10 -20.51
N GLU A 347 6.31 -5.00 -19.81
CA GLU A 347 5.72 -3.76 -20.37
C GLU A 347 4.45 -4.01 -21.19
N PHE A 348 3.61 -4.95 -20.77
CA PHE A 348 2.44 -5.36 -21.54
C PHE A 348 1.36 -4.28 -21.54
N TRP A 349 0.77 -4.04 -22.70
CA TRP A 349 -0.21 -2.98 -22.93
C TRP A 349 -1.52 -3.15 -22.15
N ARG A 350 -2.23 -2.05 -21.96
CA ARG A 350 -3.56 -2.01 -21.36
C ARG A 350 -4.63 -2.33 -22.39
N PRO A 351 -5.85 -2.78 -21.97
CA PRO A 351 -6.97 -3.05 -22.88
C PRO A 351 -7.30 -1.88 -23.81
N ILE A 352 -7.25 -0.63 -23.31
CA ILE A 352 -7.53 0.54 -24.13
C ILE A 352 -6.60 0.61 -25.37
N THR A 353 -5.32 0.36 -25.18
CA THR A 353 -4.36 0.34 -26.30
C THR A 353 -4.58 -0.88 -27.17
N GLY A 354 -4.65 -2.07 -26.56
CA GLY A 354 -4.80 -3.33 -27.30
C GLY A 354 -6.08 -3.42 -28.13
N ILE A 355 -7.21 -2.88 -27.62
CA ILE A 355 -8.47 -2.88 -28.36
C ILE A 355 -8.46 -1.84 -29.47
N ARG A 356 -7.90 -0.65 -29.22
CA ARG A 356 -7.83 0.39 -30.25
C ARG A 356 -6.90 0.04 -31.41
N GLU A 357 -5.85 -0.74 -31.16
CA GLU A 357 -4.83 -1.13 -32.15
C GLU A 357 -4.98 -2.57 -32.64
N ALA A 358 -6.06 -3.28 -32.34
CA ALA A 358 -6.21 -4.69 -32.67
C ALA A 358 -6.15 -4.98 -34.17
N ASP A 359 -6.58 -4.07 -35.04
CA ASP A 359 -6.52 -4.29 -36.49
C ASP A 359 -5.09 -4.47 -37.05
N VAL A 360 -4.07 -4.14 -36.23
CA VAL A 360 -2.65 -4.28 -36.59
C VAL A 360 -1.88 -5.23 -35.67
N ASP A 361 -2.54 -5.90 -34.74
CA ASP A 361 -1.90 -6.81 -33.76
C ASP A 361 -1.47 -8.16 -34.34
N GLY A 362 -1.90 -8.46 -35.57
CA GLY A 362 -1.59 -9.70 -36.27
C GLY A 362 -2.52 -10.86 -35.91
N ASN A 363 -3.54 -10.65 -35.10
CA ASN A 363 -4.54 -11.65 -34.72
C ASN A 363 -5.85 -11.42 -35.49
N PRO A 364 -6.20 -12.28 -36.45
CA PRO A 364 -7.43 -12.09 -37.25
C PRO A 364 -8.72 -12.31 -36.44
N ALA A 365 -8.62 -12.82 -35.21
CA ALA A 365 -9.77 -13.05 -34.34
C ALA A 365 -10.08 -11.84 -33.43
N THR A 366 -9.17 -10.89 -33.32
CA THR A 366 -9.39 -9.62 -32.59
C THR A 366 -9.78 -8.53 -33.58
N VAL A 367 -10.85 -7.80 -33.28
CA VAL A 367 -11.35 -6.72 -34.13
C VAL A 367 -11.16 -5.40 -33.39
N GLY A 368 -10.45 -4.45 -34.00
CA GLY A 368 -10.17 -3.13 -33.42
C GLY A 368 -11.42 -2.27 -33.24
N ASP A 369 -11.33 -1.37 -32.26
CA ASP A 369 -12.27 -0.26 -32.07
C ASP A 369 -11.46 0.98 -31.65
N PRO A 370 -11.09 1.84 -32.61
CA PRO A 370 -10.26 3.01 -32.34
C PRO A 370 -10.89 4.00 -31.34
N THR A 371 -12.21 3.90 -31.08
CA THR A 371 -12.95 4.78 -30.19
C THR A 371 -13.22 4.14 -28.82
N TRP A 372 -12.84 2.88 -28.64
CA TRP A 372 -13.14 2.15 -27.40
C TRP A 372 -12.63 2.91 -26.16
N ALA A 373 -13.55 3.11 -25.20
CA ALA A 373 -13.29 3.76 -23.94
C ALA A 373 -13.68 2.82 -22.78
N PRO A 374 -12.78 2.53 -21.83
CA PRO A 374 -13.12 1.73 -20.66
C PRO A 374 -13.99 2.52 -19.68
N LEU A 375 -14.70 1.81 -18.79
CA LEU A 375 -15.26 2.46 -17.59
C LEU A 375 -14.15 3.18 -16.81
N GLY A 376 -12.96 2.59 -16.78
CA GLY A 376 -11.79 3.13 -16.10
C GLY A 376 -11.84 2.98 -14.59
N ALA A 377 -10.71 3.19 -13.96
CA ALA A 377 -10.62 3.40 -12.53
C ALA A 377 -11.37 4.70 -12.19
N PRO A 378 -12.30 4.69 -11.22
CA PRO A 378 -13.10 5.87 -10.90
C PRO A 378 -12.22 6.96 -10.29
N PHE A 379 -12.37 8.19 -10.77
CA PHE A 379 -11.70 9.35 -10.17
C PHE A 379 -12.51 9.87 -8.97
N SER A 380 -12.60 9.03 -7.94
CA SER A 380 -13.42 9.29 -6.75
C SER A 380 -12.92 10.48 -5.95
N ASN A 381 -13.84 11.27 -5.40
CA ASN A 381 -13.56 12.49 -4.62
C ASN A 381 -12.71 13.52 -5.37
N GLY A 382 -12.70 13.49 -6.71
CA GLY A 382 -11.87 14.35 -7.53
C GLY A 382 -12.54 14.76 -8.83
N GLY A 383 -12.10 15.87 -9.40
CA GLY A 383 -12.49 16.33 -10.74
C GLY A 383 -11.51 15.80 -11.78
N GLY A 384 -12.04 15.08 -12.75
CA GLY A 384 -11.26 14.53 -13.85
C GLY A 384 -11.92 13.29 -14.46
N PRO A 385 -11.46 12.82 -15.61
CA PRO A 385 -11.99 11.61 -16.20
C PRO A 385 -11.59 10.38 -15.38
N ASN A 386 -12.40 9.32 -15.44
CA ASN A 386 -11.94 8.00 -15.06
C ASN A 386 -10.71 7.64 -15.90
N PHE A 387 -9.82 6.81 -15.38
CA PHE A 387 -8.49 6.64 -15.95
C PHE A 387 -8.04 5.18 -16.00
N THR A 388 -7.10 4.91 -16.89
CA THR A 388 -6.30 3.68 -16.84
C THR A 388 -5.04 3.95 -16.02
N PRO A 389 -4.75 3.17 -14.96
CA PRO A 389 -3.59 3.42 -14.10
C PRO A 389 -2.27 3.51 -14.89
N PRO A 390 -1.37 4.46 -14.55
CA PRO A 390 -0.23 4.85 -15.37
C PRO A 390 0.97 3.89 -15.22
N PHE A 391 0.76 2.63 -15.51
CA PHE A 391 1.78 1.55 -15.51
C PHE A 391 1.30 0.34 -16.33
N PRO A 392 2.22 -0.55 -16.78
CA PRO A 392 1.87 -1.71 -17.59
C PRO A 392 0.78 -2.60 -16.97
N ALA A 393 0.00 -3.28 -17.81
CA ALA A 393 -1.14 -4.08 -17.38
C ALA A 393 -0.70 -5.33 -16.59
N TYR A 394 0.17 -6.14 -17.16
CA TYR A 394 0.51 -7.48 -16.71
C TYR A 394 1.68 -7.53 -15.73
N PRO A 395 1.52 -8.17 -14.57
CA PRO A 395 0.30 -8.71 -13.95
C PRO A 395 -0.52 -7.63 -13.22
N SER A 396 -1.77 -7.91 -12.84
CA SER A 396 -2.65 -6.94 -12.16
C SER A 396 -2.20 -6.60 -10.74
N GLY A 397 -2.03 -5.32 -10.42
CA GLY A 397 -1.67 -4.86 -9.07
C GLY A 397 -2.70 -5.25 -8.01
N HIS A 398 -3.97 -4.89 -8.20
CA HIS A 398 -5.06 -5.22 -7.28
C HIS A 398 -5.19 -6.72 -7.02
N ALA A 399 -5.19 -7.52 -8.10
CA ALA A 399 -5.31 -8.97 -7.99
C ALA A 399 -4.13 -9.58 -7.20
N GLY A 400 -2.92 -9.07 -7.39
CA GLY A 400 -1.74 -9.56 -6.68
C GLY A 400 -1.69 -9.14 -5.21
N PHE A 401 -2.04 -7.89 -4.89
CA PHE A 401 -2.19 -7.46 -3.49
C PHE A 401 -3.31 -8.24 -2.79
N GLY A 402 -4.46 -8.46 -3.47
CA GLY A 402 -5.53 -9.30 -2.95
C GLY A 402 -5.07 -10.74 -2.72
N GLY A 403 -4.34 -11.32 -3.66
CA GLY A 403 -3.72 -12.64 -3.52
C GLY A 403 -2.82 -12.72 -2.29
N ALA A 404 -2.03 -11.67 -2.03
CA ALA A 404 -1.17 -11.60 -0.84
C ALA A 404 -1.98 -11.49 0.45
N LEU A 405 -3.02 -10.63 0.49
CA LEU A 405 -3.91 -10.50 1.64
C LEU A 405 -4.60 -11.81 1.97
N PHE A 406 -5.39 -12.32 1.03
CA PHE A 406 -6.28 -13.46 1.30
C PHE A 406 -5.50 -14.73 1.60
N GLN A 407 -4.34 -14.94 0.96
CA GLN A 407 -3.47 -16.06 1.29
C GLN A 407 -2.84 -15.91 2.69
N THR A 408 -2.45 -14.71 3.10
CA THR A 408 -1.97 -14.46 4.46
C THR A 408 -3.06 -14.77 5.49
N LEU A 409 -4.31 -14.39 5.24
CA LEU A 409 -5.45 -14.71 6.10
C LEU A 409 -5.71 -16.22 6.18
N ARG A 410 -5.67 -16.94 5.03
CA ARG A 410 -5.78 -18.42 5.00
C ARG A 410 -4.70 -19.07 5.85
N ASN A 411 -3.46 -18.63 5.70
CA ASN A 411 -2.34 -19.18 6.47
C ASN A 411 -2.46 -18.89 7.96
N PHE A 412 -2.95 -17.70 8.32
CA PHE A 412 -3.07 -17.27 9.71
C PHE A 412 -4.22 -18.01 10.43
N TYR A 413 -5.41 -18.04 9.82
CA TYR A 413 -6.61 -18.67 10.38
C TYR A 413 -6.78 -20.13 10.00
N ARG A 414 -5.97 -20.65 9.05
CA ARG A 414 -5.97 -22.04 8.57
C ARG A 414 -7.30 -22.47 7.95
N THR A 415 -8.02 -21.55 7.35
CA THR A 415 -9.27 -21.83 6.65
C THR A 415 -9.50 -20.77 5.58
N ASP A 416 -10.23 -21.16 4.52
CA ASP A 416 -10.81 -20.26 3.52
C ASP A 416 -12.26 -19.88 3.87
N ASP A 417 -12.91 -20.70 4.71
CA ASP A 417 -14.34 -20.60 5.08
C ASP A 417 -14.54 -19.48 6.11
N ILE A 418 -14.32 -18.25 5.70
CA ILE A 418 -14.60 -17.04 6.51
C ILE A 418 -15.57 -16.18 5.70
N ALA A 419 -16.85 -16.27 6.05
CA ALA A 419 -17.87 -15.41 5.49
C ALA A 419 -17.82 -14.04 6.18
N PHE A 420 -17.91 -12.96 5.40
CA PHE A 420 -17.91 -11.60 5.94
C PHE A 420 -18.69 -10.63 5.03
N THR A 421 -19.10 -9.51 5.60
CA THR A 421 -19.75 -8.41 4.86
C THR A 421 -18.90 -7.17 5.04
N PHE A 422 -18.54 -6.51 3.96
CA PHE A 422 -17.68 -5.33 3.96
C PHE A 422 -18.37 -4.13 3.32
N VAL A 423 -18.10 -2.94 3.84
CA VAL A 423 -18.50 -1.65 3.24
C VAL A 423 -17.24 -0.98 2.71
N SER A 424 -17.13 -0.87 1.40
CA SER A 424 -16.06 -0.15 0.75
C SER A 424 -16.20 1.36 0.94
N ASP A 425 -15.08 2.06 1.11
CA ASP A 425 -15.09 3.53 1.13
C ASP A 425 -15.59 4.12 -0.19
N GLU A 426 -15.55 3.38 -1.29
CA GLU A 426 -16.17 3.79 -2.56
C GLU A 426 -17.70 3.87 -2.49
N PHE A 427 -18.33 3.06 -1.62
CA PHE A 427 -19.79 2.99 -1.44
C PHE A 427 -20.18 3.14 0.03
N ASN A 428 -19.69 4.17 0.70
CA ASN A 428 -19.90 4.44 2.13
C ASN A 428 -20.99 5.50 2.43
N GLY A 429 -21.68 6.02 1.41
CA GLY A 429 -22.66 7.08 1.56
C GLY A 429 -22.08 8.49 1.71
N VAL A 430 -20.74 8.65 1.51
CA VAL A 430 -20.03 9.93 1.62
C VAL A 430 -19.16 10.20 0.38
N THR A 431 -18.45 9.18 -0.12
CA THR A 431 -17.58 9.29 -1.29
C THR A 431 -18.37 9.74 -2.52
N GLN A 432 -17.80 10.67 -3.26
CA GLN A 432 -18.38 11.22 -4.48
C GLN A 432 -17.72 10.58 -5.72
N ASP A 433 -18.49 10.50 -6.80
CA ASP A 433 -17.93 10.23 -8.12
C ASP A 433 -17.22 11.47 -8.70
N ASN A 434 -16.69 11.34 -9.91
CA ASN A 434 -15.98 12.43 -10.59
C ASN A 434 -16.89 13.56 -11.11
N GLN A 435 -18.20 13.46 -10.88
CA GLN A 435 -19.20 14.50 -11.17
C GLN A 435 -19.74 15.18 -9.90
N GLY A 436 -19.24 14.75 -8.72
CA GLY A 436 -19.66 15.26 -7.42
C GLY A 436 -20.92 14.59 -6.86
N THR A 437 -21.40 13.50 -7.48
CA THR A 437 -22.55 12.76 -6.97
C THR A 437 -22.11 11.83 -5.84
N VAL A 438 -22.75 11.94 -4.68
CA VAL A 438 -22.50 11.04 -3.53
C VAL A 438 -22.96 9.63 -3.87
N ARG A 439 -22.02 8.66 -3.76
CA ARG A 439 -22.37 7.25 -3.94
C ARG A 439 -23.15 6.70 -2.74
N PRO A 440 -24.13 5.81 -2.98
CA PRO A 440 -24.92 5.21 -1.90
C PRO A 440 -24.07 4.31 -1.00
N LEU A 441 -24.61 4.00 0.19
CA LEU A 441 -24.04 2.97 1.07
C LEU A 441 -24.44 1.58 0.53
N ILE A 442 -23.46 0.81 0.05
CA ILE A 442 -23.67 -0.53 -0.50
C ILE A 442 -22.72 -1.52 0.15
N PRO A 443 -23.13 -2.32 1.13
CA PRO A 443 -22.33 -3.43 1.64
C PRO A 443 -22.32 -4.59 0.63
N ARG A 444 -21.20 -5.33 0.58
CA ARG A 444 -21.08 -6.59 -0.18
C ARG A 444 -20.71 -7.72 0.75
N SER A 445 -21.33 -8.88 0.54
CA SER A 445 -21.10 -10.08 1.36
C SER A 445 -20.38 -11.15 0.55
N PHE A 446 -19.44 -11.82 1.22
CA PHE A 446 -18.65 -12.90 0.67
C PHE A 446 -18.79 -14.13 1.54
N SER A 447 -18.94 -15.29 0.93
CA SER A 447 -19.07 -16.59 1.63
C SER A 447 -17.72 -17.19 2.01
N SER A 448 -16.63 -16.73 1.38
CA SER A 448 -15.27 -17.20 1.63
C SER A 448 -14.23 -16.14 1.24
N LEU A 449 -12.99 -16.33 1.69
CA LEU A 449 -11.86 -15.52 1.27
C LEU A 449 -11.59 -15.66 -0.24
N SER A 450 -11.74 -16.86 -0.80
CA SER A 450 -11.57 -17.11 -2.23
C SER A 450 -12.60 -16.39 -3.09
N GLN A 451 -13.84 -16.27 -2.63
CA GLN A 451 -14.85 -15.50 -3.37
C GLN A 451 -14.50 -14.02 -3.43
N ALA A 452 -14.06 -13.43 -2.33
CA ALA A 452 -13.63 -12.03 -2.27
C ALA A 452 -12.39 -11.78 -3.14
N GLU A 453 -11.41 -12.68 -3.09
CA GLU A 453 -10.19 -12.62 -3.90
C GLU A 453 -10.48 -12.67 -5.40
N GLU A 454 -11.38 -13.56 -5.83
CA GLU A 454 -11.79 -13.69 -7.22
C GLU A 454 -12.54 -12.45 -7.70
N GLU A 455 -13.50 -11.94 -6.92
CA GLU A 455 -14.25 -10.73 -7.27
C GLU A 455 -13.33 -9.49 -7.34
N ASN A 456 -12.37 -9.37 -6.41
CA ASN A 456 -11.36 -8.32 -6.45
C ASN A 456 -10.55 -8.36 -7.75
N GLY A 457 -10.14 -9.54 -8.19
CA GLY A 457 -9.44 -9.69 -9.47
C GLY A 457 -10.33 -9.38 -10.67
N GLN A 458 -11.56 -9.89 -10.67
CA GLN A 458 -12.52 -9.72 -11.76
C GLN A 458 -13.00 -8.27 -11.90
N SER A 459 -13.04 -7.52 -10.82
CA SER A 459 -13.41 -6.10 -10.80
C SER A 459 -12.62 -5.26 -11.81
N ARG A 460 -11.36 -5.63 -12.04
CA ARG A 460 -10.46 -4.90 -12.95
C ARG A 460 -10.81 -5.12 -14.42
N ILE A 461 -11.44 -6.26 -14.75
CA ILE A 461 -11.96 -6.55 -16.09
C ILE A 461 -13.26 -5.77 -16.30
N TYR A 462 -14.10 -5.67 -15.28
CA TYR A 462 -15.31 -4.84 -15.32
C TYR A 462 -15.00 -3.35 -15.50
N LEU A 463 -13.89 -2.87 -14.94
CA LEU A 463 -13.41 -1.51 -15.19
C LEU A 463 -12.77 -1.34 -16.59
N GLY A 464 -12.50 -2.42 -17.32
CA GLY A 464 -11.88 -2.36 -18.64
C GLY A 464 -10.38 -2.03 -18.64
N ILE A 465 -9.68 -2.28 -17.55
CA ILE A 465 -8.27 -1.85 -17.39
C ILE A 465 -7.26 -2.99 -17.24
N HIS A 466 -7.73 -4.24 -17.23
CA HIS A 466 -6.90 -5.45 -17.16
C HIS A 466 -7.46 -6.60 -18.01
N TRP A 467 -6.59 -7.50 -18.40
CA TRP A 467 -6.89 -8.76 -19.08
C TRP A 467 -7.16 -9.89 -18.08
N ALA A 468 -7.88 -10.95 -18.47
CA ALA A 468 -8.16 -12.10 -17.60
C ALA A 468 -6.88 -12.78 -17.10
N PHE A 469 -5.86 -12.92 -17.95
CA PHE A 469 -4.57 -13.49 -17.56
C PHE A 469 -3.77 -12.58 -16.61
N ASP A 470 -3.95 -11.25 -16.66
CA ASP A 470 -3.37 -10.33 -15.68
C ASP A 470 -3.83 -10.69 -14.26
N LYS A 471 -5.15 -10.93 -14.10
CA LYS A 471 -5.79 -11.34 -12.87
C LYS A 471 -5.23 -12.65 -12.35
N THR A 472 -5.29 -13.68 -13.18
CA THR A 472 -4.96 -15.06 -12.80
C THR A 472 -3.51 -15.19 -12.36
N GLN A 473 -2.57 -14.61 -13.13
CA GLN A 473 -1.15 -14.68 -12.82
C GLN A 473 -0.78 -13.84 -11.60
N ALA A 474 -1.46 -12.69 -11.42
CA ALA A 474 -1.22 -11.84 -10.26
C ALA A 474 -1.69 -12.48 -8.94
N ILE A 475 -2.89 -13.08 -8.91
CA ILE A 475 -3.36 -13.82 -7.72
C ILE A 475 -2.36 -14.91 -7.36
N ALA A 476 -1.93 -15.70 -8.36
CA ALA A 476 -0.95 -16.78 -8.13
C ALA A 476 0.41 -16.25 -7.62
N GLN A 477 0.87 -15.09 -8.12
CA GLN A 477 2.10 -14.44 -7.63
C GLN A 477 1.93 -13.96 -6.19
N GLY A 478 0.84 -13.24 -5.89
CA GLY A 478 0.55 -12.73 -4.55
C GLY A 478 0.46 -13.85 -3.50
N ARG A 479 -0.19 -14.97 -3.83
CA ARG A 479 -0.28 -16.15 -2.97
C ARG A 479 1.11 -16.73 -2.67
N ARG A 480 1.97 -16.90 -3.68
CA ARG A 480 3.34 -17.41 -3.49
C ARG A 480 4.18 -16.49 -2.61
N VAL A 481 4.04 -15.17 -2.78
CA VAL A 481 4.72 -14.18 -1.92
C VAL A 481 4.23 -14.31 -0.48
N ALA A 482 2.91 -14.40 -0.27
CA ALA A 482 2.33 -14.53 1.07
C ALA A 482 2.79 -15.81 1.78
N ASP A 483 2.79 -16.95 1.09
CA ASP A 483 3.30 -18.21 1.63
C ASP A 483 4.77 -18.06 2.06
N TYR A 484 5.60 -17.49 1.20
CA TYR A 484 7.01 -17.29 1.50
C TYR A 484 7.23 -16.36 2.69
N VAL A 485 6.49 -15.24 2.77
CA VAL A 485 6.55 -14.31 3.91
C VAL A 485 6.10 -15.00 5.20
N PHE A 486 5.01 -15.75 5.16
CA PHE A 486 4.47 -16.45 6.32
C PHE A 486 5.44 -17.51 6.90
N GLU A 487 6.19 -18.17 6.03
CA GLU A 487 7.18 -19.20 6.40
C GLU A 487 8.50 -18.61 6.88
N ASN A 488 8.86 -17.38 6.47
CA ASN A 488 10.21 -16.84 6.69
C ASN A 488 10.27 -15.63 7.63
N ALA A 489 9.15 -14.92 7.85
CA ALA A 489 9.07 -13.77 8.74
C ALA A 489 8.05 -13.97 9.87
N PHE A 490 8.30 -13.33 11.02
CA PHE A 490 7.41 -13.37 12.19
C PHE A 490 7.05 -14.81 12.65
N VAL A 491 7.96 -15.73 12.41
CA VAL A 491 7.81 -17.15 12.76
C VAL A 491 8.06 -17.37 14.25
N ARG A 492 7.47 -18.43 14.82
CA ARG A 492 7.68 -18.76 16.23
C ARG A 492 9.16 -18.92 16.55
N GLY A 493 9.60 -18.30 17.63
CA GLY A 493 10.92 -18.52 18.18
C GLY A 493 11.07 -20.00 18.59
N ARG A 494 12.27 -20.58 18.42
CA ARG A 494 12.56 -21.85 19.09
C ARG A 494 12.48 -21.57 20.58
N GLY A 495 11.59 -22.25 21.31
CA GLY A 495 11.43 -22.07 22.75
C GLY A 495 12.78 -22.14 23.46
N ARG A 496 13.00 -21.21 24.40
CA ARG A 496 14.13 -21.24 25.32
C ARG A 496 13.90 -22.34 26.34
#